data_19f94d5be457a19c2015714dd8adc5dc
#
_entry.id   19f94d5be457a19c2015714dd8adc5dc
#
_cell.length_a   1.000
_cell.length_b   1.000
_cell.length_c   1.000
_cell.angle_alpha   90.00
_cell.angle_beta   90.00
_cell.angle_gamma   90.00
#
_symmetry.space_group_name_H-M   'P 1'
#
loop_
_entity.id
_entity.type
_entity.pdbx_description
1 polymer ?
#
loop_
_entity_poly.entity_id
_entity_poly.type
_entity_poly.pdbx_seq_one_letter_code
_entity_poly.pdbx_strand_id
1 'polypeptide(L)'
;MRIIGGRWKRSLLPVLETEGLRPTPDRVRETLFNWLGQDLSGLTCLDLFAGSGALGFEAASRGASAVTLVEANPHVVRQLRDNQYRLDASQVKIIHSDAFAAAAQMPAASF
;
A
#
# COMPACT_ATOMS: atom_id res chain seq x y z
N MET A 1 -11.90 -4.25 0.05
CA MET A 1 -10.84 -4.09 1.06
C MET A 1 -11.23 -2.99 2.04
N ARG A 2 -11.06 -3.24 3.31
CA ARG A 2 -11.37 -2.27 4.37
C ARG A 2 -10.10 -1.79 5.05
N ILE A 3 -9.99 -0.47 5.27
CA ILE A 3 -8.93 0.11 6.12
C ILE A 3 -9.30 -0.14 7.58
N ILE A 4 -8.38 -0.68 8.36
CA ILE A 4 -8.64 -1.12 9.74
C ILE A 4 -8.43 0.00 10.75
N GLY A 5 -7.38 0.80 10.59
CA GLY A 5 -7.05 1.84 11.54
C GLY A 5 -6.59 3.14 10.90
N GLY A 6 -6.26 4.13 11.74
CA GLY A 6 -5.72 5.39 11.30
C GLY A 6 -6.75 6.35 10.71
N ARG A 7 -6.27 7.30 9.90
CA ARG A 7 -7.04 8.40 9.33
C ARG A 7 -8.25 7.94 8.50
N TRP A 8 -8.09 6.84 7.75
CA TRP A 8 -9.12 6.34 6.84
C TRP A 8 -9.82 5.09 7.38
N LYS A 9 -9.82 4.90 8.68
CA LYS A 9 -10.47 3.76 9.34
C LYS A 9 -11.89 3.57 8.82
N ARG A 10 -12.24 2.32 8.51
CA ARG A 10 -13.55 1.90 7.99
C ARG A 10 -13.82 2.25 6.53
N SER A 11 -12.90 2.93 5.84
CA SER A 11 -13.06 3.15 4.40
C SER A 11 -13.01 1.83 3.64
N LEU A 12 -13.95 1.68 2.69
CA LEU A 12 -14.00 0.53 1.80
C LEU A 12 -13.42 0.93 0.45
N LEU A 13 -12.46 0.14 -0.04
CA LEU A 13 -11.80 0.38 -1.32
C LEU A 13 -12.08 -0.76 -2.28
N PRO A 14 -12.46 -0.48 -3.53
CA PRO A 14 -12.58 -1.53 -4.55
C PRO A 14 -11.24 -2.24 -4.75
N VAL A 15 -11.32 -3.54 -5.01
CA VAL A 15 -10.15 -4.38 -5.29
C VAL A 15 -10.40 -5.08 -6.62
N LEU A 16 -9.41 -5.00 -7.52
CA LEU A 16 -9.47 -5.72 -8.77
C LEU A 16 -9.24 -7.20 -8.52
N GLU A 17 -10.21 -8.02 -8.92
CA GLU A 17 -10.08 -9.47 -8.86
C GLU A 17 -9.41 -9.96 -10.13
N THR A 18 -8.18 -10.42 -10.00
CA THR A 18 -7.43 -11.04 -11.10
C THR A 18 -6.81 -12.33 -10.62
N GLU A 19 -6.49 -13.21 -11.56
CA GLU A 19 -5.79 -14.45 -11.25
C GLU A 19 -4.47 -14.15 -10.55
N GLY A 20 -4.22 -14.83 -9.44
CA GLY A 20 -3.01 -14.64 -8.64
C GLY A 20 -3.02 -13.45 -7.69
N LEU A 21 -4.02 -12.58 -7.77
CA LEU A 21 -4.16 -11.46 -6.85
C LEU A 21 -5.13 -11.82 -5.74
N ARG A 22 -4.61 -11.91 -4.52
CA ARG A 22 -5.42 -12.16 -3.32
C ARG A 22 -5.24 -11.01 -2.34
N PRO A 23 -6.33 -10.36 -1.90
CA PRO A 23 -6.22 -9.35 -0.86
C PRO A 23 -5.68 -9.96 0.43
N THR A 24 -4.84 -9.21 1.13
CA THR A 24 -4.40 -9.59 2.48
C THR A 24 -5.61 -9.56 3.41
N PRO A 25 -5.94 -10.68 4.09
CA PRO A 25 -7.08 -10.70 5.01
C PRO A 25 -6.95 -9.61 6.09
N ASP A 26 -8.09 -9.02 6.48
CA ASP A 26 -8.13 -7.96 7.49
C ASP A 26 -7.44 -8.39 8.79
N ARG A 27 -7.66 -9.62 9.22
CA ARG A 27 -7.09 -10.15 10.46
C ARG A 27 -5.56 -10.22 10.42
N VAL A 28 -5.00 -10.64 9.29
CA VAL A 28 -3.54 -10.71 9.11
C VAL A 28 -2.95 -9.30 9.13
N ARG A 29 -3.58 -8.38 8.44
CA ARG A 29 -3.16 -6.98 8.38
C ARG A 29 -3.24 -6.33 9.76
N GLU A 30 -4.31 -6.55 10.49
CA GLU A 30 -4.49 -6.04 11.85
C GLU A 30 -3.39 -6.57 12.78
N THR A 31 -3.08 -7.86 12.74
CA THR A 31 -2.03 -8.47 13.54
C THR A 31 -0.67 -7.86 13.22
N LEU A 32 -0.36 -7.69 11.94
CA LEU A 32 0.91 -7.09 11.51
C LEU A 32 1.07 -5.68 12.09
N PHE A 33 0.05 -4.84 11.99
CA PHE A 33 0.13 -3.47 12.47
C PHE A 33 0.06 -3.36 13.99
N ASN A 34 -0.50 -4.36 14.68
CA ASN A 34 -0.39 -4.44 16.13
C ASN A 34 1.07 -4.64 16.57
N TRP A 35 1.84 -5.41 15.80
CA TRP A 35 3.27 -5.59 16.05
C TRP A 35 4.10 -4.37 15.70
N LEU A 36 3.78 -3.69 14.59
CA LEU A 36 4.51 -2.50 14.13
C LEU A 36 4.15 -1.24 14.91
N GLY A 37 3.02 -1.24 15.60
CA GLY A 37 2.48 -0.09 16.27
C GLY A 37 1.33 0.54 15.50
N GLN A 38 0.51 1.32 16.20
CA GLN A 38 -0.67 1.97 15.63
C GLN A 38 -0.34 3.29 14.94
N ASP A 39 0.76 3.92 15.33
CA ASP A 39 1.22 5.20 14.79
C ASP A 39 2.52 4.99 14.03
N LEU A 40 2.48 5.19 12.72
CA LEU A 40 3.63 5.05 11.83
C LEU A 40 4.19 6.42 11.41
N SER A 41 3.87 7.48 12.14
CA SER A 41 4.35 8.83 11.84
C SER A 41 5.87 8.87 11.70
N GLY A 42 6.35 9.51 10.63
CA GLY A 42 7.77 9.62 10.33
C GLY A 42 8.40 8.41 9.65
N LEU A 43 7.66 7.31 9.49
CA LEU A 43 8.17 6.12 8.81
C LEU A 43 7.93 6.20 7.30
N THR A 44 8.86 5.63 6.54
CA THR A 44 8.72 5.42 5.11
C THR A 44 8.55 3.93 4.84
N CYS A 45 7.69 3.59 3.88
CA CYS A 45 7.33 2.21 3.59
C CYS A 45 7.52 1.90 2.10
N LEU A 46 7.97 0.70 1.81
CA LEU A 46 8.10 0.21 0.45
C LEU A 46 7.41 -1.15 0.33
N ASP A 47 6.55 -1.29 -0.67
CA ASP A 47 5.94 -2.55 -1.04
C ASP A 47 6.26 -2.85 -2.51
N LEU A 48 7.11 -3.83 -2.76
CA LEU A 48 7.55 -4.21 -4.10
C LEU A 48 6.53 -5.08 -4.85
N PHE A 49 5.52 -5.58 -4.17
CA PHE A 49 4.46 -6.43 -4.75
C PHE A 49 3.11 -5.95 -4.22
N ALA A 50 2.74 -4.73 -4.61
CA ALA A 50 1.64 -4.01 -3.97
C ALA A 50 0.28 -4.71 -4.07
N GLY A 51 -0.02 -5.34 -5.21
CA GLY A 51 -1.30 -6.00 -5.41
C GLY A 51 -2.47 -5.06 -5.12
N SER A 52 -3.35 -5.44 -4.19
CA SER A 52 -4.48 -4.61 -3.80
C SER A 52 -4.10 -3.32 -3.07
N GLY A 53 -2.85 -3.20 -2.65
CA GLY A 53 -2.39 -2.06 -1.85
C GLY A 53 -2.75 -2.15 -0.38
N ALA A 54 -3.23 -3.31 0.08
CA ALA A 54 -3.74 -3.48 1.45
C ALA A 54 -2.75 -3.04 2.52
N LEU A 55 -1.48 -3.43 2.41
CA LEU A 55 -0.47 -3.07 3.40
C LEU A 55 -0.06 -1.60 3.28
N GLY A 56 0.13 -1.11 2.06
CA GLY A 56 0.58 0.26 1.82
C GLY A 56 -0.46 1.31 2.21
N PHE A 57 -1.72 1.11 1.82
CA PHE A 57 -2.78 2.03 2.20
C PHE A 57 -3.06 1.99 3.70
N GLU A 58 -2.95 0.82 4.33
CA GLU A 58 -3.07 0.73 5.79
C GLU A 58 -1.94 1.50 6.49
N ALA A 59 -0.71 1.37 6.03
CA ALA A 59 0.44 2.11 6.57
C ALA A 59 0.24 3.62 6.40
N ALA A 60 -0.21 4.07 5.24
CA ALA A 60 -0.50 5.48 4.98
C ALA A 60 -1.62 5.99 5.90
N SER A 61 -2.66 5.19 6.08
CA SER A 61 -3.77 5.52 6.98
C SER A 61 -3.30 5.73 8.43
N ARG A 62 -2.29 4.97 8.85
CA ARG A 62 -1.73 5.05 10.20
C ARG A 62 -0.62 6.10 10.34
N GLY A 63 -0.44 6.94 9.33
CA GLY A 63 0.40 8.12 9.42
C GLY A 63 1.79 8.00 8.81
N ALA A 64 2.11 6.93 8.10
CA ALA A 64 3.39 6.83 7.40
C ALA A 64 3.61 8.07 6.52
N SER A 65 4.80 8.66 6.59
CA SER A 65 5.07 9.91 5.91
C SER A 65 5.25 9.73 4.40
N ALA A 66 5.69 8.56 3.96
CA ALA A 66 5.80 8.20 2.55
C ALA A 66 5.61 6.70 2.37
N VAL A 67 4.82 6.32 1.39
CA VAL A 67 4.58 4.93 1.02
C VAL A 67 4.80 4.79 -0.47
N THR A 68 5.66 3.85 -0.87
CA THR A 68 5.88 3.53 -2.28
C THR A 68 5.34 2.14 -2.57
N LEU A 69 4.42 2.07 -3.54
CA LEU A 69 3.83 0.83 -4.01
C LEU A 69 4.35 0.53 -5.41
N VAL A 70 4.91 -0.65 -5.61
CA VAL A 70 5.41 -1.11 -6.91
C VAL A 70 4.54 -2.27 -7.38
N GLU A 71 4.05 -2.19 -8.60
CA GLU A 71 3.18 -3.21 -9.18
C GLU A 71 3.45 -3.34 -10.68
N ALA A 72 3.56 -4.58 -11.17
CA ALA A 72 3.84 -4.88 -12.57
C ALA A 72 2.58 -4.91 -13.45
N ASN A 73 1.44 -5.32 -12.91
CA ASN A 73 0.20 -5.47 -13.66
C ASN A 73 -0.46 -4.10 -13.88
N PRO A 74 -0.61 -3.64 -15.16
CA PRO A 74 -1.16 -2.31 -15.43
C PRO A 74 -2.61 -2.12 -14.97
N HIS A 75 -3.40 -3.17 -14.95
CA HIS A 75 -4.79 -3.09 -14.48
C HIS A 75 -4.85 -2.91 -12.97
N VAL A 76 -3.96 -3.57 -12.25
CA VAL A 76 -3.83 -3.42 -10.79
C VAL A 76 -3.30 -2.02 -10.46
N VAL A 77 -2.33 -1.51 -11.21
CA VAL A 77 -1.82 -0.14 -11.04
C VAL A 77 -2.93 0.89 -11.18
N ARG A 78 -3.80 0.71 -12.17
CA ARG A 78 -4.95 1.61 -12.36
C ARG A 78 -5.86 1.61 -11.14
N GLN A 79 -6.17 0.43 -10.59
CA GLN A 79 -6.99 0.33 -9.40
C GLN A 79 -6.33 0.99 -8.18
N LEU A 80 -5.01 0.81 -8.03
CA LEU A 80 -4.25 1.47 -6.96
C LEU A 80 -4.34 3.00 -7.08
N ARG A 81 -4.21 3.54 -8.27
CA ARG A 81 -4.32 4.98 -8.51
C ARG A 81 -5.72 5.51 -8.24
N ASP A 82 -6.75 4.74 -8.59
CA ASP A 82 -8.14 5.11 -8.27
C ASP A 82 -8.36 5.17 -6.75
N ASN A 83 -7.83 4.20 -6.02
CA ASN A 83 -7.94 4.17 -4.56
C ASN A 83 -7.12 5.29 -3.91
N GLN A 84 -5.95 5.60 -4.45
CA GLN A 84 -5.17 6.76 -4.01
C GLN A 84 -5.96 8.05 -4.16
N TYR A 85 -6.61 8.22 -5.29
CA TYR A 85 -7.44 9.40 -5.55
C TYR A 85 -8.64 9.48 -4.59
N ARG A 86 -9.32 8.34 -4.35
CA ARG A 86 -10.47 8.27 -3.43
C ARG A 86 -10.11 8.69 -2.01
N LEU A 87 -8.91 8.34 -1.55
CA LEU A 87 -8.43 8.65 -0.22
C LEU A 87 -7.70 9.99 -0.14
N ASP A 88 -7.43 10.63 -1.28
CA ASP A 88 -6.55 11.80 -1.33
C ASP A 88 -5.20 11.51 -0.66
N ALA A 89 -4.65 10.34 -0.95
CA ALA A 89 -3.44 9.82 -0.30
C ALA A 89 -2.18 10.36 -0.97
N SER A 90 -1.86 11.63 -0.74
CA SER A 90 -0.74 12.32 -1.39
C SER A 90 0.62 11.75 -1.02
N GLN A 91 0.74 11.10 0.15
CA GLN A 91 2.00 10.47 0.58
C GLN A 91 2.27 9.11 -0.07
N VAL A 92 1.30 8.56 -0.82
CA VAL A 92 1.45 7.29 -1.51
C VAL A 92 1.94 7.54 -2.93
N LYS A 93 3.05 6.90 -3.30
CA LYS A 93 3.59 6.90 -4.66
C LYS A 93 3.38 5.54 -5.28
N ILE A 94 2.83 5.48 -6.49
CA ILE A 94 2.57 4.24 -7.19
C ILE A 94 3.48 4.17 -8.42
N ILE A 95 4.26 3.09 -8.52
CA ILE A 95 5.20 2.86 -9.61
C ILE A 95 4.76 1.63 -10.39
N HIS A 96 4.54 1.79 -11.69
CA HIS A 96 4.29 0.69 -12.61
C HIS A 96 5.63 0.13 -13.10
N SER A 97 6.09 -0.93 -12.46
CA SER A 97 7.36 -1.58 -12.79
C SER A 97 7.36 -2.99 -12.22
N ASP A 98 8.28 -3.83 -12.70
CA ASP A 98 8.55 -5.05 -11.96
C ASP A 98 9.41 -4.75 -10.72
N ALA A 99 9.33 -5.63 -9.72
CA ALA A 99 9.97 -5.41 -8.43
C ALA A 99 11.49 -5.30 -8.54
N PHE A 100 12.12 -6.11 -9.40
CA PHE A 100 13.57 -6.13 -9.53
C PHE A 100 14.10 -4.88 -10.21
N ALA A 101 13.44 -4.43 -11.28
CA ALA A 101 13.81 -3.20 -11.98
C ALA A 101 13.66 -1.98 -11.07
N ALA A 102 12.56 -1.90 -10.32
CA ALA A 102 12.33 -0.82 -9.39
C ALA A 102 13.38 -0.79 -8.28
N ALA A 103 13.68 -1.94 -7.66
CA ALA A 103 14.67 -2.03 -6.60
C ALA A 103 16.07 -1.63 -7.07
N ALA A 104 16.43 -1.99 -8.31
CA ALA A 104 17.72 -1.65 -8.88
C ALA A 104 17.93 -0.14 -9.09
N GLN A 105 16.84 0.62 -9.22
CA GLN A 105 16.89 2.07 -9.42
C GLN A 105 16.79 2.86 -8.13
N MET A 106 16.53 2.21 -7.01
CA MET A 106 16.36 2.89 -5.72
C MET A 106 17.70 3.03 -5.02
N PRO A 107 17.99 4.22 -4.44
CA PRO A 107 19.16 4.36 -3.57
C PRO A 107 19.05 3.44 -2.35
N ALA A 108 20.18 2.85 -1.92
CA ALA A 108 20.19 1.91 -0.80
C ALA A 108 19.67 2.50 0.51
N ALA A 109 19.74 3.81 0.69
CA ALA A 109 19.33 4.52 1.91
C ALA A 109 17.92 5.14 1.82
N SER A 110 17.11 4.76 0.82
CA SER A 110 15.79 5.37 0.62
C SER A 110 14.74 4.91 1.63
N PHE A 111 14.95 3.78 2.28
CA PHE A 111 13.96 3.14 3.13
C PHE A 111 14.54 2.58 4.40
#